data_7dbf6e93cd2f4b8a1d1dbbdb8ce4d15b
#
_entry.id   7dbf6e93cd2f4b8a1d1dbbdb8ce4d15b
#
_cell.length_a   1.000
_cell.length_b   1.000
_cell.length_c   1.000
_cell.angle_alpha   90.00
_cell.angle_beta   90.00
_cell.angle_gamma   90.00
#
_symmetry.space_group_name_H-M   'P 1'
#
loop_
_entity.id
_entity.type
_entity.pdbx_description
1 polymer ?
#
loop_
_entity_poly.entity_id
_entity_poly.type
_entity_poly.pdbx_seq_one_letter_code
_entity_poly.pdbx_strand_id
1 'polypeptide(L)'
;IPSAKVITYGLILATVGFGIVTQVEVETGVIFLVIGMLLYSLGLAPVITLTTDLIVGAAPPERAGVASAISETSSEFGGALGIAILGSIGTAVYRMKVRDAMPDQISGRLADEATQTLGGAVTVASKLDPAHGTTLLSSANEAFVVGMQINFFIGAIVALALAWLATVYLKDVKGGLH
;
A
#
# COMPACT_ATOMS: atom_id res chain seq x y z
N ILE A 1 -8.73 -23.49 -14.97
CA ILE A 1 -9.61 -22.46 -14.36
C ILE A 1 -9.51 -21.22 -15.23
N PRO A 2 -10.62 -20.55 -15.63
CA PRO A 2 -10.56 -19.33 -16.43
C PRO A 2 -9.72 -18.25 -15.75
N SER A 3 -8.83 -17.59 -16.50
CA SER A 3 -7.93 -16.53 -16.00
C SER A 3 -8.69 -15.42 -15.26
N ALA A 4 -9.88 -15.05 -15.75
CA ALA A 4 -10.75 -14.09 -15.10
C ALA A 4 -11.10 -14.44 -13.65
N LYS A 5 -11.38 -15.72 -13.36
CA LYS A 5 -11.68 -16.18 -12.00
C LYS A 5 -10.46 -16.12 -11.10
N VAL A 6 -9.28 -16.49 -11.61
CA VAL A 6 -8.03 -16.43 -10.85
C VAL A 6 -7.68 -14.99 -10.50
N ILE A 7 -7.82 -14.07 -11.46
CA ILE A 7 -7.62 -12.64 -11.23
C ILE A 7 -8.59 -12.11 -10.15
N THR A 8 -9.87 -12.45 -10.27
CA THR A 8 -10.89 -12.01 -9.29
C THR A 8 -10.58 -12.53 -7.88
N TYR A 9 -10.30 -13.84 -7.74
CA TYR A 9 -9.98 -14.42 -6.43
C TYR A 9 -8.66 -13.90 -5.88
N GLY A 10 -7.67 -13.65 -6.73
CA GLY A 10 -6.41 -13.04 -6.34
C GLY A 10 -6.60 -11.64 -5.78
N LEU A 11 -7.43 -10.81 -6.43
CA LEU A 11 -7.76 -9.47 -5.95
C LEU A 11 -8.58 -9.48 -4.66
N ILE A 12 -9.51 -10.44 -4.49
CA ILE A 12 -10.23 -10.62 -3.23
C ILE A 12 -9.27 -11.02 -2.12
N LEU A 13 -8.35 -11.95 -2.37
CA LEU A 13 -7.35 -12.37 -1.40
C LEU A 13 -6.43 -11.20 -1.02
N ALA A 14 -6.01 -10.39 -1.98
CA ALA A 14 -5.24 -9.18 -1.73
C ALA A 14 -6.04 -8.16 -0.88
N THR A 15 -7.35 -8.01 -1.15
CA THR A 15 -8.24 -7.15 -0.34
C THR A 15 -8.30 -7.63 1.11
N VAL A 16 -8.42 -8.94 1.35
CA VAL A 16 -8.38 -9.52 2.70
C VAL A 16 -7.02 -9.25 3.36
N GLY A 17 -5.91 -9.42 2.63
CA GLY A 17 -4.58 -9.10 3.12
C GLY A 17 -4.44 -7.64 3.55
N PHE A 18 -4.89 -6.71 2.73
CA PHE A 18 -4.94 -5.29 3.07
C PHE A 18 -5.81 -5.02 4.30
N GLY A 19 -7.01 -5.65 4.37
CA GLY A 19 -7.91 -5.50 5.53
C GLY A 19 -7.28 -5.99 6.84
N ILE A 20 -6.45 -7.05 6.81
CA ILE A 20 -5.71 -7.52 7.98
C ILE A 20 -4.66 -6.49 8.40
N VAL A 21 -3.93 -5.88 7.45
CA VAL A 21 -2.92 -4.87 7.79
C VAL A 21 -3.56 -3.62 8.42
N THR A 22 -4.82 -3.30 8.14
CA THR A 22 -5.51 -2.19 8.85
C THR A 22 -5.73 -2.44 10.35
N GLN A 23 -5.54 -3.67 10.84
CA GLN A 23 -5.64 -4.03 12.25
C GLN A 23 -4.30 -3.96 12.99
N VAL A 24 -3.24 -3.52 12.31
CA VAL A 24 -1.90 -3.39 12.91
C VAL A 24 -1.93 -2.31 14.00
N GLU A 25 -1.43 -2.65 15.17
CA GLU A 25 -1.22 -1.77 16.31
C GLU A 25 0.26 -1.68 16.67
N VAL A 26 0.66 -0.67 17.43
CA VAL A 26 2.07 -0.43 17.78
C VAL A 26 2.69 -1.63 18.53
N GLU A 27 1.94 -2.26 19.44
CA GLU A 27 2.46 -3.32 20.30
C GLU A 27 2.34 -4.74 19.69
N THR A 28 1.25 -5.01 18.98
CA THR A 28 0.94 -6.36 18.48
C THR A 28 1.05 -6.48 16.95
N GLY A 29 1.42 -5.39 16.28
CA GLY A 29 1.23 -5.20 14.86
C GLY A 29 2.04 -6.11 13.94
N VAL A 30 3.18 -6.63 14.36
CA VAL A 30 4.08 -7.39 13.47
C VAL A 30 3.42 -8.63 12.89
N ILE A 31 2.64 -9.36 13.69
CA ILE A 31 1.99 -10.59 13.21
C ILE A 31 0.89 -10.29 12.19
N PHE A 32 0.07 -9.26 12.40
CA PHE A 32 -0.95 -8.82 11.45
C PHE A 32 -0.32 -8.30 10.17
N LEU A 33 0.81 -7.57 10.28
CA LEU A 33 1.57 -7.09 9.14
C LEU A 33 2.09 -8.27 8.29
N VAL A 34 2.74 -9.25 8.92
CA VAL A 34 3.29 -10.42 8.21
C VAL A 34 2.19 -11.22 7.53
N ILE A 35 1.11 -11.55 8.26
CA ILE A 35 0.00 -12.33 7.69
C ILE A 35 -0.68 -11.56 6.55
N GLY A 36 -0.96 -10.28 6.74
CA GLY A 36 -1.59 -9.45 5.73
C GLY A 36 -0.72 -9.30 4.47
N MET A 37 0.58 -9.09 4.63
CA MET A 37 1.53 -9.01 3.50
C MET A 37 1.68 -10.34 2.76
N LEU A 38 1.66 -11.47 3.45
CA LEU A 38 1.67 -12.79 2.81
C LEU A 38 0.41 -13.00 1.96
N LEU A 39 -0.77 -12.71 2.50
CA LEU A 39 -2.03 -12.87 1.76
C LEU A 39 -2.11 -11.91 0.56
N TYR A 40 -1.72 -10.65 0.76
CA TYR A 40 -1.60 -9.67 -0.31
C TYR A 40 -0.67 -10.15 -1.43
N SER A 41 0.53 -10.62 -1.11
CA SER A 41 1.50 -11.08 -2.09
C SER A 41 1.03 -12.33 -2.85
N LEU A 42 0.46 -13.30 -2.14
CA LEU A 42 -0.14 -14.50 -2.74
C LEU A 42 -1.32 -14.16 -3.66
N GLY A 43 -2.11 -13.15 -3.29
CA GLY A 43 -3.22 -12.69 -4.10
C GLY A 43 -2.77 -11.98 -5.37
N LEU A 44 -1.80 -11.06 -5.28
CA LEU A 44 -1.36 -10.24 -6.42
C LEU A 44 -0.46 -10.98 -7.41
N ALA A 45 0.35 -11.92 -6.99
CA ALA A 45 1.28 -12.62 -7.87
C ALA A 45 0.59 -13.21 -9.13
N PRO A 46 -0.49 -14.01 -9.01
CA PRO A 46 -1.20 -14.52 -10.19
C PRO A 46 -1.93 -13.42 -10.97
N VAL A 47 -2.37 -12.35 -10.31
CA VAL A 47 -3.05 -11.22 -10.98
C VAL A 47 -2.09 -10.54 -11.96
N ILE A 48 -0.88 -10.21 -11.52
CA ILE A 48 0.13 -9.55 -12.35
C ILE A 48 0.48 -10.41 -13.55
N THR A 49 0.79 -11.69 -13.32
CA THR A 49 1.18 -12.62 -14.39
C THR A 49 0.07 -12.79 -15.43
N LEU A 50 -1.15 -13.12 -14.98
CA LEU A 50 -2.26 -13.37 -15.90
C LEU A 50 -2.74 -12.11 -16.62
N THR A 51 -2.65 -10.94 -16.00
CA THR A 51 -2.99 -9.68 -16.66
C THR A 51 -2.02 -9.38 -17.80
N THR A 52 -0.71 -9.58 -17.58
CA THR A 52 0.30 -9.44 -18.63
C THR A 52 0.07 -10.43 -19.75
N ASP A 53 -0.20 -11.69 -19.44
CA ASP A 53 -0.50 -12.73 -20.45
C ASP A 53 -1.73 -12.37 -21.29
N LEU A 54 -2.79 -11.84 -20.67
CA LEU A 54 -4.01 -11.42 -21.37
C LEU A 54 -3.75 -10.23 -22.30
N ILE A 55 -2.93 -9.26 -21.88
CA ILE A 55 -2.58 -8.09 -22.68
C ILE A 55 -1.74 -8.50 -23.89
N VAL A 56 -0.71 -9.30 -23.67
CA VAL A 56 0.18 -9.76 -24.74
C VAL A 56 -0.56 -10.72 -25.70
N GLY A 57 -1.38 -11.62 -25.15
CA GLY A 57 -2.16 -12.58 -25.94
C GLY A 57 -3.30 -11.95 -26.76
N ALA A 58 -3.73 -10.75 -26.43
CA ALA A 58 -4.72 -9.99 -27.22
C ALA A 58 -4.11 -9.26 -28.42
N ALA A 59 -2.79 -9.14 -28.49
CA ALA A 59 -2.08 -8.49 -29.59
C ALA A 59 -1.75 -9.47 -30.72
N PRO A 60 -1.72 -9.02 -32.00
CA PRO A 60 -1.18 -9.82 -33.09
C PRO A 60 0.28 -10.22 -32.81
N PRO A 61 0.74 -11.42 -33.26
CA PRO A 61 2.09 -11.90 -32.97
C PRO A 61 3.20 -10.90 -33.32
N GLU A 62 3.03 -10.15 -34.43
CA GLU A 62 3.98 -9.14 -34.89
C GLU A 62 4.08 -7.93 -33.95
N ARG A 63 3.08 -7.73 -33.08
CA ARG A 63 2.99 -6.63 -32.13
C ARG A 63 3.10 -7.05 -30.66
N ALA A 64 3.33 -8.32 -30.39
CA ALA A 64 3.46 -8.85 -29.03
C ALA A 64 4.52 -8.11 -28.21
N GLY A 65 5.67 -7.77 -28.80
CA GLY A 65 6.71 -6.98 -28.14
C GLY A 65 6.26 -5.58 -27.77
N VAL A 66 5.46 -4.93 -28.61
CA VAL A 66 4.90 -3.59 -28.32
C VAL A 66 3.88 -3.69 -27.18
N ALA A 67 3.01 -4.70 -27.19
CA ALA A 67 2.03 -4.94 -26.14
C ALA A 67 2.70 -5.20 -24.78
N SER A 68 3.78 -6.00 -24.76
CA SER A 68 4.57 -6.22 -23.56
C SER A 68 5.22 -4.93 -23.03
N ALA A 69 5.82 -4.13 -23.91
CA ALA A 69 6.42 -2.85 -23.51
C ALA A 69 5.39 -1.87 -22.95
N ILE A 70 4.19 -1.79 -23.53
CA ILE A 70 3.09 -0.96 -23.00
C ILE A 70 2.63 -1.46 -21.63
N SER A 71 2.48 -2.79 -21.46
CA SER A 71 2.10 -3.39 -20.19
C SER A 71 3.11 -3.06 -19.08
N GLU A 72 4.39 -3.25 -19.35
CA GLU A 72 5.48 -2.94 -18.40
C GLU A 72 5.52 -1.46 -18.05
N THR A 73 5.51 -0.58 -19.05
CA THR A 73 5.51 0.88 -18.82
C THR A 73 4.30 1.32 -18.01
N SER A 74 3.11 0.74 -18.26
CA SER A 74 1.90 1.04 -17.52
C SER A 74 2.00 0.58 -16.07
N SER A 75 2.59 -0.59 -15.82
CA SER A 75 2.82 -1.12 -14.47
C SER A 75 3.79 -0.24 -13.68
N GLU A 76 4.91 0.15 -14.27
CA GLU A 76 5.90 1.05 -13.64
C GLU A 76 5.31 2.42 -13.35
N PHE A 77 4.58 3.00 -14.31
CA PHE A 77 3.92 4.28 -14.14
C PHE A 77 2.83 4.23 -13.04
N GLY A 78 2.01 3.16 -13.05
CA GLY A 78 1.00 2.93 -12.02
C GLY A 78 1.63 2.77 -10.63
N GLY A 79 2.73 2.03 -10.53
CA GLY A 79 3.51 1.88 -9.29
C GLY A 79 4.05 3.21 -8.78
N ALA A 80 4.68 4.01 -9.66
CA ALA A 80 5.20 5.33 -9.30
C ALA A 80 4.10 6.28 -8.81
N LEU A 81 2.95 6.32 -9.50
CA LEU A 81 1.78 7.10 -9.08
C LEU A 81 1.24 6.62 -7.72
N GLY A 82 1.13 5.31 -7.54
CA GLY A 82 0.69 4.71 -6.28
C GLY A 82 1.58 5.14 -5.11
N ILE A 83 2.90 5.04 -5.26
CA ILE A 83 3.87 5.47 -4.25
C ILE A 83 3.73 6.98 -3.97
N ALA A 84 3.63 7.81 -5.01
CA ALA A 84 3.52 9.26 -4.86
C ALA A 84 2.24 9.67 -4.13
N ILE A 85 1.09 9.12 -4.51
CA ILE A 85 -0.22 9.45 -3.93
C ILE A 85 -0.32 8.93 -2.51
N LEU A 86 -0.13 7.61 -2.30
CA LEU A 86 -0.27 6.98 -0.99
C LEU A 86 0.82 7.47 -0.02
N GLY A 87 2.06 7.66 -0.50
CA GLY A 87 3.14 8.24 0.28
C GLY A 87 2.83 9.66 0.75
N SER A 88 2.23 10.48 -0.12
CA SER A 88 1.79 11.84 0.24
C SER A 88 0.66 11.82 1.29
N ILE A 89 -0.31 10.93 1.14
CA ILE A 89 -1.41 10.76 2.11
C ILE A 89 -0.85 10.31 3.47
N GLY A 90 -0.03 9.26 3.50
CA GLY A 90 0.57 8.75 4.73
C GLY A 90 1.41 9.79 5.44
N THR A 91 2.23 10.56 4.68
CA THR A 91 3.04 11.65 5.24
C THR A 91 2.17 12.79 5.77
N ALA A 92 1.10 13.16 5.09
CA ALA A 92 0.18 14.20 5.54
C ALA A 92 -0.51 13.81 6.86
N VAL A 93 -1.00 12.57 6.94
CA VAL A 93 -1.61 12.02 8.17
C VAL A 93 -0.61 11.99 9.32
N TYR A 94 0.59 11.51 9.07
CA TYR A 94 1.69 11.49 10.05
C TYR A 94 1.95 12.89 10.61
N ARG A 95 2.20 13.87 9.72
CA ARG A 95 2.50 15.25 10.09
C ARG A 95 1.38 15.89 10.92
N MET A 96 0.14 15.68 10.51
CA MET A 96 -1.02 16.23 11.22
C MET A 96 -1.09 15.66 12.64
N LYS A 97 -1.03 14.33 12.77
CA LYS A 97 -1.15 13.67 14.07
C LYS A 97 0.03 13.98 15.02
N VAL A 98 1.27 13.98 14.51
CA VAL A 98 2.43 14.34 15.35
C VAL A 98 2.37 15.80 15.78
N ARG A 99 1.90 16.69 14.91
CA ARG A 99 1.75 18.11 15.25
C ARG A 99 0.69 18.33 16.33
N ASP A 100 -0.45 17.64 16.22
CA ASP A 100 -1.56 17.75 17.20
C ASP A 100 -1.17 17.19 18.57
N ALA A 101 -0.25 16.21 18.61
CA ALA A 101 0.23 15.57 19.84
C ALA A 101 1.58 16.13 20.31
N MET A 102 2.10 17.21 19.67
CA MET A 102 3.41 17.78 20.00
C MET A 102 3.35 18.46 21.38
N PRO A 103 4.25 18.11 22.33
CA PRO A 103 4.37 18.83 23.58
C PRO A 103 4.74 20.30 23.35
N ASP A 104 4.14 21.23 24.12
CA ASP A 104 4.34 22.69 23.98
C ASP A 104 5.81 23.12 24.12
N GLN A 105 6.61 22.32 24.82
CA GLN A 105 8.05 22.56 25.02
C GLN A 105 8.88 22.33 23.76
N ILE A 106 8.34 21.59 22.77
CA ILE A 106 9.03 21.29 21.52
C ILE A 106 8.54 22.25 20.45
N SER A 107 9.39 23.20 20.06
CA SER A 107 9.05 24.24 19.07
C SER A 107 10.16 24.47 18.07
N GLY A 108 9.85 25.24 17.04
CA GLY A 108 10.82 25.63 16.01
C GLY A 108 11.38 24.41 15.24
N ARG A 109 12.70 24.42 15.02
CA ARG A 109 13.36 23.40 14.19
C ARG A 109 13.20 21.97 14.69
N LEU A 110 13.12 21.74 16.01
CA LEU A 110 12.94 20.40 16.55
C LEU A 110 11.52 19.86 16.25
N ALA A 111 10.49 20.70 16.36
CA ALA A 111 9.14 20.32 15.99
C ALA A 111 9.04 20.02 14.48
N ASP A 112 9.67 20.82 13.63
CA ASP A 112 9.71 20.59 12.20
C ASP A 112 10.44 19.27 11.86
N GLU A 113 11.57 18.97 12.50
CA GLU A 113 12.31 17.71 12.30
C GLU A 113 11.48 16.50 12.72
N ALA A 114 10.81 16.54 13.86
CA ALA A 114 9.97 15.46 14.36
C ALA A 114 8.74 15.21 13.49
N THR A 115 8.14 16.25 12.92
CA THR A 115 6.96 16.14 12.07
C THR A 115 7.25 15.66 10.64
N GLN A 116 8.50 15.69 10.19
CA GLN A 116 8.83 15.27 8.82
C GLN A 116 8.80 13.74 8.65
N THR A 117 9.39 13.01 9.59
CA THR A 117 9.49 11.54 9.52
C THR A 117 9.56 10.94 10.92
N LEU A 118 9.20 9.65 11.03
CA LEU A 118 9.38 8.89 12.27
C LEU A 118 10.84 8.88 12.73
N GLY A 119 11.80 8.75 11.80
CA GLY A 119 13.24 8.84 12.12
C GLY A 119 13.64 10.20 12.68
N GLY A 120 13.04 11.28 12.18
CA GLY A 120 13.19 12.63 12.73
C GLY A 120 12.66 12.70 14.18
N ALA A 121 11.48 12.15 14.44
CA ALA A 121 10.93 12.08 15.79
C ALA A 121 11.85 11.30 16.76
N VAL A 122 12.42 10.17 16.32
CA VAL A 122 13.41 9.40 17.10
C VAL A 122 14.64 10.25 17.44
N THR A 123 15.17 10.98 16.44
CA THR A 123 16.34 11.86 16.62
C THR A 123 16.05 13.00 17.60
N VAL A 124 14.86 13.61 17.51
CA VAL A 124 14.45 14.67 18.44
C VAL A 124 14.24 14.12 19.85
N ALA A 125 13.55 13.00 19.97
CA ALA A 125 13.28 12.35 21.27
C ALA A 125 14.57 12.02 22.03
N SER A 126 15.63 11.61 21.33
CA SER A 126 16.93 11.33 21.97
C SER A 126 17.64 12.57 22.55
N LYS A 127 17.22 13.78 22.17
CA LYS A 127 17.75 15.06 22.64
C LYS A 127 16.93 15.68 23.76
N LEU A 128 15.77 15.09 24.08
CA LEU A 128 14.85 15.52 25.12
C LEU A 128 15.10 14.78 26.43
N ASP A 129 14.53 15.28 27.52
CA ASP A 129 14.44 14.50 28.74
C ASP A 129 13.59 13.21 28.52
N PRO A 130 13.78 12.17 29.35
CA PRO A 130 13.14 10.87 29.11
C PRO A 130 11.60 10.92 29.06
N ALA A 131 10.95 11.80 29.82
CA ALA A 131 9.50 11.89 29.87
C ALA A 131 8.94 12.46 28.55
N HIS A 132 9.45 13.58 28.08
CA HIS A 132 9.02 14.20 26.83
C HIS A 132 9.45 13.39 25.60
N GLY A 133 10.64 12.76 25.65
CA GLY A 133 11.11 11.86 24.60
C GLY A 133 10.19 10.66 24.40
N THR A 134 9.78 10.00 25.48
CA THR A 134 8.87 8.85 25.43
C THR A 134 7.49 9.26 24.90
N THR A 135 6.97 10.38 25.33
CA THR A 135 5.66 10.92 24.87
C THR A 135 5.70 11.20 23.36
N LEU A 136 6.75 11.86 22.87
CA LEU A 136 6.93 12.14 21.45
C LEU A 136 7.02 10.86 20.60
N LEU A 137 7.78 9.87 21.08
CA LEU A 137 7.92 8.58 20.37
C LEU A 137 6.63 7.80 20.31
N SER A 138 5.87 7.74 21.40
CA SER A 138 4.56 7.09 21.43
C SER A 138 3.63 7.71 20.40
N SER A 139 3.49 9.04 20.43
CA SER A 139 2.65 9.77 19.49
C SER A 139 3.11 9.61 18.02
N ALA A 140 4.42 9.61 17.78
CA ALA A 140 4.97 9.43 16.44
C ALA A 140 4.75 8.02 15.91
N ASN A 141 4.89 6.98 16.75
CA ASN A 141 4.60 5.60 16.39
C ASN A 141 3.11 5.41 16.06
N GLU A 142 2.21 5.92 16.89
CA GLU A 142 0.77 5.89 16.63
C GLU A 142 0.42 6.61 15.32
N ALA A 143 0.97 7.79 15.10
CA ALA A 143 0.77 8.57 13.88
C ALA A 143 1.21 7.81 12.62
N PHE A 144 2.35 7.12 12.70
CA PHE A 144 2.87 6.30 11.62
C PHE A 144 1.97 5.11 11.31
N VAL A 145 1.54 4.38 12.36
CA VAL A 145 0.61 3.25 12.21
C VAL A 145 -0.72 3.70 11.61
N VAL A 146 -1.29 4.81 12.05
CA VAL A 146 -2.54 5.35 11.47
C VAL A 146 -2.35 5.73 9.99
N GLY A 147 -1.24 6.38 9.64
CA GLY A 147 -0.92 6.69 8.24
C GLY A 147 -0.83 5.42 7.37
N MET A 148 -0.20 4.37 7.90
CA MET A 148 -0.13 3.06 7.27
C MET A 148 -1.51 2.41 7.12
N GLN A 149 -2.32 2.37 8.18
CA GLN A 149 -3.69 1.82 8.15
C GLN A 149 -4.56 2.49 7.08
N ILE A 150 -4.50 3.83 6.97
CA ILE A 150 -5.24 4.58 5.95
C ILE A 150 -4.81 4.17 4.55
N ASN A 151 -3.51 4.05 4.29
CA ASN A 151 -2.99 3.63 3.00
C ASN A 151 -3.45 2.22 2.62
N PHE A 152 -3.40 1.27 3.54
CA PHE A 152 -3.88 -0.09 3.31
C PHE A 152 -5.40 -0.16 3.15
N PHE A 153 -6.14 0.67 3.86
CA PHE A 153 -7.59 0.79 3.68
C PHE A 153 -7.95 1.29 2.28
N ILE A 154 -7.25 2.32 1.78
CA ILE A 154 -7.41 2.80 0.39
C ILE A 154 -7.05 1.69 -0.59
N GLY A 155 -5.95 0.98 -0.37
CA GLY A 155 -5.54 -0.17 -1.16
C GLY A 155 -6.60 -1.27 -1.21
N ALA A 156 -7.24 -1.58 -0.08
CA ALA A 156 -8.33 -2.55 -0.01
C ALA A 156 -9.54 -2.14 -0.86
N ILE A 157 -9.94 -0.86 -0.80
CA ILE A 157 -11.03 -0.32 -1.62
C ILE A 157 -10.69 -0.44 -3.11
N VAL A 158 -9.49 -0.05 -3.50
CA VAL A 158 -9.04 -0.13 -4.90
C VAL A 158 -9.00 -1.58 -5.38
N ALA A 159 -8.44 -2.50 -4.59
CA ALA A 159 -8.39 -3.93 -4.93
C ALA A 159 -9.79 -4.53 -5.07
N LEU A 160 -10.73 -4.16 -4.20
CA LEU A 160 -12.13 -4.60 -4.27
C LEU A 160 -12.84 -4.05 -5.52
N ALA A 161 -12.62 -2.78 -5.85
CA ALA A 161 -13.16 -2.19 -7.07
C ALA A 161 -12.62 -2.88 -8.33
N LEU A 162 -11.31 -3.19 -8.36
CA LEU A 162 -10.70 -3.94 -9.44
C LEU A 162 -11.21 -5.39 -9.51
N ALA A 163 -11.45 -6.06 -8.39
CA ALA A 163 -12.06 -7.38 -8.34
C ALA A 163 -13.47 -7.35 -8.95
N TRP A 164 -14.26 -6.34 -8.62
CA TRP A 164 -15.58 -6.14 -9.20
C TRP A 164 -15.50 -5.91 -10.72
N LEU A 165 -14.61 -5.00 -11.18
CA LEU A 165 -14.38 -4.76 -12.60
C LEU A 165 -13.94 -6.03 -13.33
N ALA A 166 -13.05 -6.84 -12.75
CA ALA A 166 -12.63 -8.11 -13.32
C ALA A 166 -13.81 -9.07 -13.51
N THR A 167 -14.75 -9.14 -12.56
CA THR A 167 -15.94 -9.99 -12.69
C THR A 167 -16.87 -9.52 -13.80
N VAL A 168 -16.95 -8.22 -14.07
CA VAL A 168 -17.85 -7.66 -15.08
C VAL A 168 -17.26 -7.75 -16.49
N TYR A 169 -16.01 -7.33 -16.65
CA TYR A 169 -15.39 -7.15 -17.97
C TYR A 169 -14.60 -8.35 -18.48
N LEU A 170 -14.10 -9.24 -17.59
CA LEU A 170 -13.33 -10.40 -18.02
C LEU A 170 -14.19 -11.69 -18.15
N LYS A 171 -15.51 -11.63 -17.92
CA LYS A 171 -16.40 -12.80 -18.03
C LYS A 171 -16.27 -13.55 -19.35
N ASP A 172 -16.14 -12.82 -20.44
CA ASP A 172 -16.19 -13.33 -21.81
C ASP A 172 -14.79 -13.50 -22.43
N VAL A 173 -13.73 -13.14 -21.69
CA VAL A 173 -12.36 -13.32 -22.16
C VAL A 173 -11.98 -14.78 -21.97
N LYS A 174 -12.08 -15.57 -23.05
CA LYS A 174 -11.55 -16.93 -23.08
C LYS A 174 -10.04 -16.83 -22.96
N GLY A 175 -9.48 -17.33 -21.86
CA GLY A 175 -8.03 -17.47 -21.74
C GLY A 175 -7.54 -18.33 -22.91
N GLY A 176 -6.74 -17.72 -23.77
CA GLY A 176 -6.10 -18.42 -24.87
C GLY A 176 -5.01 -19.36 -24.33
N LEU A 177 -5.43 -20.55 -23.89
CA LEU A 177 -4.52 -21.66 -23.76
C LEU A 177 -4.56 -22.40 -25.10
N HIS A 178 -3.63 -22.09 -25.97
CA HIS A 178 -3.22 -22.94 -27.07
C HIS A 178 -1.91 -23.62 -26.71
#